data_5a67f81992173a88c683c5d7694ddbcc
#
_entry.id   5a67f81992173a88c683c5d7694ddbcc
#
_cell.length_a   1.000
_cell.length_b   1.000
_cell.length_c   1.000
_cell.angle_alpha   90.00
_cell.angle_beta   90.00
_cell.angle_gamma   90.00
#
_symmetry.space_group_name_H-M   'P 1'
#
loop_
_entity.id
_entity.type
_entity.pdbx_description
1 polymer ?
#
loop_
_entity_poly.entity_id
_entity_poly.type
_entity_poly.pdbx_seq_one_letter_code
_entity_poly.pdbx_strand_id
1 'polypeptide(L)'
;MIKQAIIPLAGLGTRLLPLTTVIPKELLPINGRPGIEYILDECIDAGIKEVILIISDKKKNIRNYFYNDNYFKRIIHKKKDKRLILEYKKIKKYKKIVKFVYQNKPLGTGDAVLKCKSLIKSSHFLLLLPDDLIIKKNCSKEIISIFNKNKTSVIATKKVE
;
A
#
# COMPACT_ATOMS: atom_id res chain seq x y z
N MET A 1 -15.53 -13.45 3.19
CA MET A 1 -14.14 -13.48 2.63
C MET A 1 -13.60 -12.05 2.66
N ILE A 2 -12.42 -11.83 3.24
CA ILE A 2 -11.78 -10.50 3.33
C ILE A 2 -11.39 -10.03 1.92
N LYS A 3 -11.88 -8.86 1.50
CA LYS A 3 -11.66 -8.28 0.16
C LYS A 3 -11.09 -6.87 0.19
N GLN A 4 -11.03 -6.26 1.38
CA GLN A 4 -10.49 -4.93 1.58
C GLN A 4 -9.24 -4.99 2.46
N ALA A 5 -8.26 -4.13 2.14
CA ALA A 5 -7.10 -3.87 2.96
C ALA A 5 -6.97 -2.38 3.27
N ILE A 6 -6.45 -2.06 4.45
CA ILE A 6 -6.15 -0.70 4.90
C ILE A 6 -4.65 -0.63 5.15
N ILE A 7 -4.01 0.41 4.62
CA ILE A 7 -2.56 0.63 4.76
C ILE A 7 -2.33 2.07 5.23
N PRO A 8 -1.98 2.29 6.51
CA PRO A 8 -1.64 3.61 7.03
C PRO A 8 -0.26 4.07 6.53
N LEU A 9 -0.23 5.11 5.71
CA LEU A 9 0.97 5.69 5.14
C LEU A 9 1.23 7.13 5.64
N ALA A 10 0.36 7.69 6.49
CA ALA A 10 0.43 9.09 6.92
C ALA A 10 1.60 9.39 7.91
N GLY A 11 2.29 8.36 8.41
CA GLY A 11 3.41 8.51 9.35
C GLY A 11 4.55 9.37 8.80
N LEU A 12 5.21 10.13 9.67
CA LEU A 12 6.20 11.16 9.28
C LEU A 12 7.53 10.58 8.75
N GLY A 13 7.86 9.32 9.05
CA GLY A 13 9.11 8.70 8.59
C GLY A 13 10.37 9.28 9.24
N THR A 14 10.29 9.74 10.49
CA THR A 14 11.37 10.46 11.20
C THR A 14 12.68 9.71 11.31
N ARG A 15 12.66 8.37 11.34
CA ARG A 15 13.87 7.53 11.39
C ARG A 15 14.73 7.62 10.12
N LEU A 16 14.16 8.12 9.02
CA LEU A 16 14.83 8.24 7.72
C LEU A 16 15.07 9.70 7.33
N LEU A 17 15.05 10.62 8.28
CA LEU A 17 15.44 12.01 8.05
C LEU A 17 16.95 12.09 7.71
N PRO A 18 17.34 13.03 6.83
CA PRO A 18 16.53 14.07 6.17
C PRO A 18 15.81 13.62 4.89
N LEU A 19 16.02 12.39 4.41
CA LEU A 19 15.52 11.89 3.13
C LEU A 19 13.98 11.99 3.02
N THR A 20 13.28 11.70 4.10
CA THR A 20 11.81 11.73 4.14
C THR A 20 11.21 13.14 4.16
N THR A 21 12.01 14.19 4.17
CA THR A 21 11.54 15.55 3.90
C THR A 21 11.12 15.75 2.45
N VAL A 22 11.69 14.98 1.53
CA VAL A 22 11.47 15.09 0.09
C VAL A 22 10.73 13.88 -0.47
N ILE A 23 11.10 12.66 -0.06
CA ILE A 23 10.55 11.42 -0.61
C ILE A 23 9.84 10.66 0.51
N PRO A 24 8.53 10.35 0.36
CA PRO A 24 7.85 9.44 1.27
C PRO A 24 8.60 8.10 1.37
N LYS A 25 8.77 7.58 2.60
CA LYS A 25 9.52 6.33 2.82
C LYS A 25 8.95 5.15 2.00
N GLU A 26 7.67 5.18 1.75
CA GLU A 26 6.93 4.16 1.00
C GLU A 26 7.27 4.16 -0.50
N LEU A 27 7.85 5.25 -1.00
CA LEU A 27 8.34 5.39 -2.38
C LEU A 27 9.85 5.15 -2.49
N LEU A 28 10.56 4.94 -1.38
CA LEU A 28 11.97 4.60 -1.44
C LEU A 28 12.18 3.27 -2.19
N PRO A 29 13.20 3.21 -3.05
CA PRO A 29 13.42 2.02 -3.86
C PRO A 29 14.00 0.87 -3.02
N ILE A 30 13.38 -0.29 -3.13
CA ILE A 30 13.88 -1.57 -2.63
C ILE A 30 14.10 -2.44 -3.85
N ASN A 31 15.34 -2.80 -4.13
CA ASN A 31 15.71 -3.57 -5.33
C ASN A 31 15.12 -2.97 -6.62
N GLY A 32 15.24 -1.65 -6.80
CA GLY A 32 14.79 -0.93 -7.99
C GLY A 32 13.28 -0.68 -8.11
N ARG A 33 12.49 -1.03 -7.08
CA ARG A 33 11.02 -0.84 -7.04
C ARG A 33 10.60 -0.05 -5.82
N PRO A 34 9.61 0.85 -5.89
CA PRO A 34 9.04 1.49 -4.71
C PRO A 34 8.53 0.47 -3.69
N GLY A 35 8.85 0.71 -2.41
CA GLY A 35 8.44 -0.21 -1.32
C GLY A 35 6.96 -0.53 -1.29
N ILE A 36 6.10 0.45 -1.59
CA ILE A 36 4.65 0.27 -1.62
C ILE A 36 4.17 -0.79 -2.63
N GLU A 37 4.91 -1.00 -3.71
CA GLU A 37 4.52 -2.00 -4.72
C GLU A 37 4.55 -3.43 -4.17
N TYR A 38 5.51 -3.74 -3.26
CA TYR A 38 5.58 -5.06 -2.62
C TYR A 38 4.33 -5.36 -1.83
N ILE A 39 3.82 -4.37 -1.08
CA ILE A 39 2.61 -4.52 -0.28
C ILE A 39 1.37 -4.65 -1.17
N LEU A 40 1.32 -3.90 -2.27
CA LEU A 40 0.21 -4.00 -3.22
C LEU A 40 0.20 -5.33 -3.97
N ASP A 41 1.37 -5.86 -4.35
CA ASP A 41 1.47 -7.20 -4.92
C ASP A 41 1.00 -8.26 -3.91
N GLU A 42 1.43 -8.16 -2.65
CA GLU A 42 0.97 -9.04 -1.57
C GLU A 42 -0.55 -9.02 -1.41
N CYS A 43 -1.16 -7.83 -1.41
CA CYS A 43 -2.61 -7.68 -1.36
C CYS A 43 -3.31 -8.34 -2.56
N ILE A 44 -2.81 -8.08 -3.78
CA ILE A 44 -3.39 -8.65 -5.00
C ILE A 44 -3.34 -10.17 -4.98
N ASP A 45 -2.17 -10.72 -4.62
CA ASP A 45 -1.96 -12.16 -4.56
C ASP A 45 -2.77 -12.83 -3.46
N ALA A 46 -3.08 -12.10 -2.38
CA ALA A 46 -4.00 -12.54 -1.32
C ALA A 46 -5.49 -12.45 -1.73
N GLY A 47 -5.80 -11.95 -2.94
CA GLY A 47 -7.17 -11.84 -3.45
C GLY A 47 -7.94 -10.61 -2.94
N ILE A 48 -7.22 -9.61 -2.42
CA ILE A 48 -7.78 -8.30 -2.06
C ILE A 48 -8.23 -7.57 -3.34
N LYS A 49 -9.39 -6.94 -3.28
CA LYS A 49 -10.01 -6.22 -4.41
C LYS A 49 -9.98 -4.71 -4.27
N GLU A 50 -9.82 -4.22 -3.05
CA GLU A 50 -9.76 -2.80 -2.75
C GLU A 50 -8.75 -2.54 -1.63
N VAL A 51 -7.85 -1.58 -1.86
CA VAL A 51 -6.82 -1.16 -0.90
C VAL A 51 -7.03 0.30 -0.57
N ILE A 52 -7.23 0.62 0.70
CA ILE A 52 -7.38 1.99 1.19
C ILE A 52 -6.03 2.46 1.73
N LEU A 53 -5.42 3.40 1.03
CA LEU A 53 -4.17 4.04 1.42
C LEU A 53 -4.48 5.31 2.21
N ILE A 54 -4.01 5.37 3.45
CA ILE A 54 -4.20 6.55 4.30
C ILE A 54 -2.94 7.40 4.22
N ILE A 55 -3.03 8.56 3.59
CA ILE A 55 -1.91 9.49 3.39
C ILE A 55 -2.16 10.82 4.12
N SER A 56 -1.12 11.62 4.27
CA SER A 56 -1.26 13.03 4.63
C SER A 56 -1.11 13.93 3.41
N ASP A 57 -1.51 15.20 3.51
CA ASP A 57 -1.31 16.19 2.45
C ASP A 57 0.17 16.36 2.08
N LYS A 58 1.09 16.15 3.04
CA LYS A 58 2.53 16.19 2.82
C LYS A 58 3.04 15.03 1.94
N LYS A 59 2.24 13.96 1.79
CA LYS A 59 2.59 12.75 1.02
C LYS A 59 1.81 12.62 -0.29
N LYS A 60 1.39 13.72 -0.89
CA LYS A 60 0.73 13.74 -2.21
C LYS A 60 1.52 13.03 -3.31
N ASN A 61 2.83 12.92 -3.16
CA ASN A 61 3.69 12.17 -4.08
C ASN A 61 3.28 10.68 -4.19
N ILE A 62 2.76 10.07 -3.11
CA ILE A 62 2.23 8.70 -3.16
C ILE A 62 1.01 8.65 -4.08
N ARG A 63 0.09 9.60 -3.98
CA ARG A 63 -1.07 9.67 -4.88
C ARG A 63 -0.64 9.94 -6.32
N ASN A 64 0.31 10.86 -6.52
CA ASN A 64 0.82 11.20 -7.85
C ASN A 64 1.47 10.00 -8.53
N TYR A 65 2.13 9.11 -7.79
CA TYR A 65 2.71 7.89 -8.31
C TYR A 65 1.68 7.05 -9.10
N PHE A 66 0.44 6.99 -8.64
CA PHE A 66 -0.62 6.23 -9.30
C PHE A 66 -1.40 7.03 -10.35
N TYR A 67 -1.52 8.34 -10.19
CA TYR A 67 -2.47 9.14 -10.96
C TYR A 67 -1.84 10.16 -11.91
N ASN A 68 -0.57 10.55 -11.71
CA ASN A 68 0.12 11.45 -12.62
C ASN A 68 0.78 10.68 -13.76
N ASP A 69 -0.05 10.08 -14.61
CA ASP A 69 0.42 9.15 -15.65
C ASP A 69 0.72 9.81 -17.01
N ASN A 70 0.39 11.11 -17.19
CA ASN A 70 0.52 11.78 -18.48
C ASN A 70 1.97 11.88 -18.98
N TYR A 71 2.90 12.21 -18.08
CA TYR A 71 4.32 12.27 -18.41
C TYR A 71 4.86 10.90 -18.83
N PHE A 72 4.52 9.88 -18.05
CA PHE A 72 4.95 8.51 -18.31
C PHE A 72 4.38 7.96 -19.63
N LYS A 73 3.10 8.24 -19.93
CA LYS A 73 2.49 7.90 -21.21
C LYS A 73 3.24 8.51 -22.40
N ARG A 74 3.59 9.80 -22.33
CA ARG A 74 4.33 10.47 -23.41
C ARG A 74 5.67 9.79 -23.69
N ILE A 75 6.41 9.40 -22.62
CA ILE A 75 7.70 8.70 -22.75
C ILE A 75 7.51 7.33 -23.40
N ILE A 76 6.51 6.56 -22.96
CA ILE A 76 6.23 5.22 -23.50
C ILE A 76 5.91 5.32 -25.00
N HIS A 77 5.04 6.22 -25.40
CA HIS A 77 4.68 6.43 -26.80
C HIS A 77 5.90 6.78 -27.66
N LYS A 78 6.78 7.65 -27.12
CA LYS A 78 7.99 8.09 -27.85
C LYS A 78 9.05 6.97 -27.94
N LYS A 79 9.31 6.25 -26.85
CA LYS A 79 10.42 5.28 -26.77
C LYS A 79 10.05 3.86 -27.24
N LYS A 80 8.76 3.49 -27.21
CA LYS A 80 8.24 2.13 -27.51
C LYS A 80 8.97 1.01 -26.74
N ASP A 81 9.54 1.33 -25.57
CA ASP A 81 10.30 0.40 -24.75
C ASP A 81 9.36 -0.60 -24.06
N LYS A 82 9.57 -1.90 -24.31
CA LYS A 82 8.76 -2.99 -23.75
C LYS A 82 8.77 -3.00 -22.22
N ARG A 83 9.90 -2.71 -21.57
CA ARG A 83 10.05 -2.66 -20.12
C ARG A 83 9.18 -1.54 -19.53
N LEU A 84 9.27 -0.33 -20.10
CA LEU A 84 8.47 0.81 -19.66
C LEU A 84 6.96 0.56 -19.84
N ILE A 85 6.58 -0.15 -20.91
CA ILE A 85 5.18 -0.53 -21.14
C ILE A 85 4.70 -1.50 -20.04
N LEU A 86 5.52 -2.46 -19.63
CA LEU A 86 5.18 -3.41 -18.57
C LEU A 86 5.03 -2.70 -17.22
N GLU A 87 5.96 -1.81 -16.85
CA GLU A 87 5.88 -1.03 -15.61
C GLU A 87 4.62 -0.15 -15.59
N TYR A 88 4.30 0.48 -16.70
CA TYR A 88 3.08 1.29 -16.80
C TYR A 88 1.79 0.44 -16.64
N LYS A 89 1.76 -0.76 -17.25
CA LYS A 89 0.63 -1.68 -17.08
C LYS A 89 0.45 -2.08 -15.61
N LYS A 90 1.55 -2.27 -14.88
CA LYS A 90 1.57 -2.60 -13.47
C LYS A 90 0.99 -1.47 -12.61
N ILE A 91 1.45 -0.22 -12.83
CA ILE A 91 0.89 0.96 -12.15
C ILE A 91 -0.62 1.07 -12.41
N LYS A 92 -1.07 0.84 -13.64
CA LYS A 92 -2.50 0.82 -13.97
C LYS A 92 -3.28 -0.27 -13.21
N LYS A 93 -2.67 -1.44 -12.97
CA LYS A 93 -3.28 -2.51 -12.16
C LYS A 93 -3.50 -2.05 -10.73
N TYR A 94 -2.48 -1.43 -10.12
CA TYR A 94 -2.60 -0.87 -8.76
C TYR A 94 -3.66 0.23 -8.68
N LYS A 95 -3.66 1.16 -9.63
CA LYS A 95 -4.63 2.26 -9.68
C LYS A 95 -6.09 1.78 -9.63
N LYS A 96 -6.39 0.60 -10.18
CA LYS A 96 -7.76 0.04 -10.19
C LYS A 96 -8.26 -0.36 -8.82
N ILE A 97 -7.36 -0.72 -7.89
CA ILE A 97 -7.72 -1.24 -6.57
C ILE A 97 -7.48 -0.24 -5.44
N VAL A 98 -6.70 0.82 -5.69
CA VAL A 98 -6.29 1.79 -4.67
C VAL A 98 -7.31 2.91 -4.51
N LYS A 99 -7.65 3.21 -3.25
CA LYS A 99 -8.39 4.40 -2.82
C LYS A 99 -7.58 5.19 -1.82
N PHE A 100 -7.82 6.49 -1.70
CA PHE A 100 -7.10 7.37 -0.80
C PHE A 100 -8.02 7.97 0.25
N VAL A 101 -7.53 8.00 1.50
CA VAL A 101 -8.10 8.71 2.63
C VAL A 101 -7.01 9.61 3.22
N TYR A 102 -7.38 10.75 3.75
CA TYR A 102 -6.44 11.72 4.30
C TYR A 102 -6.48 11.75 5.83
N GLN A 103 -5.31 11.62 6.45
CA GLN A 103 -5.06 11.85 7.86
C GLN A 103 -3.97 12.92 8.00
N ASN A 104 -4.35 14.17 8.21
CA ASN A 104 -3.40 15.30 8.28
C ASN A 104 -2.83 15.53 9.68
N LYS A 105 -3.51 15.04 10.73
CA LYS A 105 -3.00 15.06 12.10
C LYS A 105 -2.54 13.65 12.47
N PRO A 106 -1.30 13.45 12.97
CA PRO A 106 -0.77 12.12 13.29
C PRO A 106 -1.30 11.61 14.64
N LEU A 107 -2.59 11.28 14.70
CA LEU A 107 -3.29 10.81 15.91
C LEU A 107 -3.21 9.29 16.11
N GLY A 108 -2.27 8.62 15.44
CA GLY A 108 -2.03 7.19 15.56
C GLY A 108 -2.81 6.33 14.57
N THR A 109 -2.52 5.02 14.62
CA THR A 109 -3.08 4.03 13.68
C THR A 109 -4.58 3.84 13.85
N GLY A 110 -5.09 3.90 15.08
CA GLY A 110 -6.53 3.78 15.35
C GLY A 110 -7.35 4.88 14.69
N ASP A 111 -6.92 6.15 14.81
CA ASP A 111 -7.56 7.28 14.12
C ASP A 111 -7.47 7.13 12.59
N ALA A 112 -6.34 6.67 12.08
CA ALA A 112 -6.17 6.40 10.66
C ALA A 112 -7.23 5.41 10.15
N VAL A 113 -7.40 4.28 10.83
CA VAL A 113 -8.41 3.26 10.47
C VAL A 113 -9.82 3.84 10.59
N LEU A 114 -10.11 4.62 11.64
CA LEU A 114 -11.43 5.22 11.85
C LEU A 114 -11.82 6.16 10.70
N LYS A 115 -10.87 6.88 10.12
CA LYS A 115 -11.11 7.73 8.92
C LYS A 115 -11.55 6.94 7.69
N CYS A 116 -11.29 5.64 7.65
CA CYS A 116 -11.74 4.77 6.57
C CYS A 116 -13.18 4.26 6.74
N LYS A 117 -13.87 4.59 7.86
CA LYS A 117 -15.18 4.04 8.21
C LYS A 117 -16.20 4.07 7.06
N SER A 118 -16.28 5.18 6.33
CA SER A 118 -17.23 5.34 5.21
C SER A 118 -16.88 4.50 3.97
N LEU A 119 -15.63 4.01 3.85
CA LEU A 119 -15.16 3.20 2.73
C LEU A 119 -15.12 1.70 3.07
N ILE A 120 -15.22 1.33 4.34
CA ILE A 120 -15.24 -0.06 4.78
C ILE A 120 -16.61 -0.66 4.44
N LYS A 121 -16.60 -1.72 3.62
CA LYS A 121 -17.82 -2.36 3.10
C LYS A 121 -18.20 -3.65 3.81
N SER A 122 -17.31 -4.17 4.64
CA SER A 122 -17.53 -5.42 5.37
C SER A 122 -17.05 -5.31 6.81
N SER A 123 -17.53 -6.20 7.68
CA SER A 123 -17.13 -6.25 9.10
C SER A 123 -15.64 -6.64 9.29
N HIS A 124 -14.97 -7.11 8.25
CA HIS A 124 -13.61 -7.60 8.33
C HIS A 124 -12.75 -7.02 7.20
N PHE A 125 -11.56 -6.59 7.53
CA PHE A 125 -10.55 -6.08 6.59
C PHE A 125 -9.16 -6.52 7.04
N LEU A 126 -8.20 -6.44 6.14
CA LEU A 126 -6.79 -6.64 6.42
C LEU A 126 -6.15 -5.30 6.74
N LEU A 127 -5.39 -5.22 7.83
CA LEU A 127 -4.57 -4.06 8.17
C LEU A 127 -3.10 -4.43 7.96
N LEU A 128 -2.40 -3.71 7.07
CA LEU A 128 -0.97 -3.89 6.83
C LEU A 128 -0.19 -2.64 7.24
N LEU A 129 0.92 -2.86 7.90
CA LEU A 129 1.86 -1.80 8.23
C LEU A 129 2.95 -1.73 7.14
N PRO A 130 3.21 -0.56 6.57
CA PRO A 130 4.07 -0.41 5.38
C PRO A 130 5.56 -0.65 5.64
N ASP A 131 5.96 -0.73 6.89
CA ASP A 131 7.35 -0.95 7.33
C ASP A 131 7.70 -2.44 7.40
N ASP A 132 6.70 -3.31 7.49
CA ASP A 132 6.87 -4.75 7.65
C ASP A 132 6.70 -5.47 6.31
N LEU A 133 7.76 -5.46 5.49
CA LEU A 133 7.77 -6.14 4.19
C LEU A 133 8.17 -7.61 4.35
N ILE A 134 7.29 -8.52 3.97
CA ILE A 134 7.53 -9.96 3.99
C ILE A 134 7.75 -10.44 2.55
N ILE A 135 9.01 -10.73 2.20
CA ILE A 135 9.40 -10.96 0.79
C ILE A 135 9.26 -12.43 0.37
N LYS A 136 9.52 -13.39 1.28
CA LYS A 136 9.59 -14.82 0.93
C LYS A 136 8.24 -15.54 0.92
N LYS A 137 7.26 -15.04 1.65
CA LYS A 137 5.92 -15.65 1.81
C LYS A 137 4.86 -14.57 1.71
N ASN A 138 3.65 -14.94 1.30
CA ASN A 138 2.52 -14.02 1.34
C ASN A 138 1.80 -14.14 2.69
N CYS A 139 2.20 -13.30 3.65
CA CYS A 139 1.64 -13.29 5.00
C CYS A 139 0.14 -12.98 4.99
N SER A 140 -0.31 -12.11 4.10
CA SER A 140 -1.72 -11.75 3.95
C SER A 140 -2.58 -12.96 3.57
N LYS A 141 -2.09 -13.85 2.70
CA LYS A 141 -2.78 -15.12 2.39
C LYS A 141 -2.89 -16.02 3.61
N GLU A 142 -1.81 -16.15 4.37
CA GLU A 142 -1.77 -16.99 5.57
C GLU A 142 -2.76 -16.47 6.61
N ILE A 143 -2.74 -15.16 6.92
CA ILE A 143 -3.68 -14.52 7.85
C ILE A 143 -5.13 -14.73 7.41
N ILE A 144 -5.44 -14.51 6.14
CA ILE A 144 -6.80 -14.68 5.60
C ILE A 144 -7.23 -16.15 5.70
N SER A 145 -6.32 -17.10 5.46
CA SER A 145 -6.61 -18.54 5.60
C SER A 145 -6.95 -18.90 7.04
N ILE A 146 -6.15 -18.45 8.01
CA ILE A 146 -6.37 -18.68 9.45
C ILE A 146 -7.70 -18.03 9.89
N PHE A 147 -7.94 -16.78 9.48
CA PHE A 147 -9.21 -16.10 9.75
C PHE A 147 -10.41 -16.89 9.22
N ASN A 148 -10.33 -17.40 7.99
CA ASN A 148 -11.44 -18.16 7.40
C ASN A 148 -11.78 -19.45 8.18
N LYS A 149 -10.78 -20.07 8.82
CA LYS A 149 -10.96 -21.25 9.68
C LYS A 149 -11.56 -20.88 11.04
N ASN A 150 -10.98 -19.89 11.70
CA ASN A 150 -11.26 -19.63 13.12
C ASN A 150 -12.31 -18.53 13.36
N LYS A 151 -12.55 -17.67 12.36
CA LYS A 151 -13.47 -16.51 12.43
C LYS A 151 -13.16 -15.51 13.56
N THR A 152 -11.90 -15.46 14.01
CA THR A 152 -11.40 -14.57 15.05
C THR A 152 -10.34 -13.64 14.48
N SER A 153 -10.10 -12.50 15.13
CA SER A 153 -9.00 -11.60 14.75
C SER A 153 -7.66 -12.33 14.77
N VAL A 154 -6.84 -12.12 13.75
CA VAL A 154 -5.53 -12.76 13.58
C VAL A 154 -4.45 -11.69 13.51
N ILE A 155 -3.36 -11.87 14.20
CA ILE A 155 -2.19 -10.98 14.19
C ILE A 155 -0.97 -11.80 13.76
N ALA A 156 -0.22 -11.29 12.77
CA ALA A 156 1.09 -11.83 12.43
C ALA A 156 2.13 -11.33 13.42
N THR A 157 2.93 -12.24 13.92
CA THR A 157 4.04 -11.93 14.82
C THR A 157 5.32 -12.57 14.33
N LYS A 158 6.46 -11.97 14.67
CA LYS A 158 7.79 -12.55 14.46
C LYS A 158 8.47 -12.71 15.80
N LYS A 159 9.00 -13.91 16.07
CA LYS A 159 9.89 -14.10 17.22
C LYS A 159 11.15 -13.27 16.99
N VAL A 160 11.50 -12.44 17.92
CA VAL A 160 12.76 -11.68 17.96
C VAL A 160 13.64 -12.29 19.05
N GLU A 161 14.93 -12.38 18.79
CA GLU A 161 15.97 -12.79 19.75
C GLU A 161 16.40 -11.58 20.57
#